data_69d6ee47e0bb735047057cc42fca90f2
#
_entry.id   69d6ee47e0bb735047057cc42fca90f2
#
_cell.length_a   1.000
_cell.length_b   1.000
_cell.length_c   1.000
_cell.angle_alpha   90.00
_cell.angle_beta   90.00
_cell.angle_gamma   90.00
#
_symmetry.space_group_name_H-M   'P 1'
#
loop_
_entity.id
_entity.type
_entity.pdbx_description
1 polymer ?
#
loop_
_entity_poly.entity_id
_entity_poly.type
_entity_poly.pdbx_seq_one_letter_code
_entity_poly.pdbx_strand_id
1 'polypeptide(L)'
;NKIDADVVFGTDPDSDRLGVAVKDDKGEFVALSGNQVGILLLDYILTRLKEENALPANAAVVKSFVTTGMAKAICADFGVALFETPVGFKFIGEKIKEWEADGSHTYVFGFEESCGYLRGTHARDKDAVVASMLCAEMVCYYTYIGKTVWGRLNEIYAKYGYVLDKNESIQYSGLNAMKEMNAVVDALKTVDIKAFGDFAVEAVRDYSADIRRTADGKVEPLNIPKCNCVYYELAGGSFVCVRPSGTEPKLKIYY
;
A
#
# COMPACT_ATOMS: atom_id res chain seq x y z
N ASN A 1 18.40 -19.39 16.85
CA ASN A 1 18.65 -19.57 15.41
C ASN A 1 19.76 -20.59 15.19
N LYS A 2 19.47 -21.66 14.43
CA LYS A 2 20.48 -22.67 14.04
C LYS A 2 21.20 -22.28 12.75
N ILE A 3 20.73 -21.24 12.05
CA ILE A 3 21.25 -20.74 10.78
C ILE A 3 21.45 -19.26 10.93
N ASP A 4 22.63 -18.76 10.55
CA ASP A 4 22.91 -17.32 10.48
C ASP A 4 22.35 -16.76 9.18
N ALA A 5 21.04 -16.54 9.17
CA ALA A 5 20.33 -16.00 8.01
C ALA A 5 20.41 -14.48 7.99
N ASP A 6 20.45 -13.88 6.81
CA ASP A 6 20.38 -12.43 6.60
C ASP A 6 18.94 -11.93 6.50
N VAL A 7 18.04 -12.78 6.00
CA VAL A 7 16.62 -12.50 5.81
C VAL A 7 15.79 -13.75 6.05
N VAL A 8 14.56 -13.58 6.50
CA VAL A 8 13.58 -14.66 6.65
C VAL A 8 12.33 -14.31 5.84
N PHE A 9 11.89 -15.24 5.03
CA PHE A 9 10.66 -15.16 4.26
C PHE A 9 9.60 -16.12 4.79
N GLY A 10 8.34 -15.72 4.75
CA GLY A 10 7.19 -16.57 5.02
C GLY A 10 6.06 -16.24 4.06
N THR A 11 5.53 -17.26 3.37
CA THR A 11 4.33 -17.10 2.55
C THR A 11 3.12 -17.65 3.27
N ASP A 12 1.94 -17.20 2.86
CA ASP A 12 0.69 -17.86 3.21
C ASP A 12 0.48 -19.15 2.38
N PRO A 13 -0.54 -19.98 2.70
CA PRO A 13 -0.67 -21.30 2.09
C PRO A 13 -0.86 -21.32 0.58
N ASP A 14 -1.47 -20.27 0.00
CA ASP A 14 -1.70 -20.12 -1.44
C ASP A 14 -0.57 -19.33 -2.13
N SER A 15 0.46 -18.92 -1.36
CA SER A 15 1.67 -18.25 -1.86
C SER A 15 1.41 -16.96 -2.64
N ASP A 16 0.40 -16.21 -2.26
CA ASP A 16 0.08 -14.92 -2.85
C ASP A 16 0.63 -13.73 -2.03
N ARG A 17 0.97 -13.94 -0.74
CA ARG A 17 1.52 -12.93 0.17
C ARG A 17 2.89 -13.32 0.70
N LEU A 18 3.73 -12.33 0.89
CA LEU A 18 5.08 -12.50 1.41
C LEU A 18 5.30 -11.65 2.67
N GLY A 19 5.52 -12.31 3.79
CA GLY A 19 6.09 -11.72 5.00
C GLY A 19 7.62 -11.75 4.97
N VAL A 20 8.26 -10.68 5.43
CA VAL A 20 9.71 -10.53 5.43
C VAL A 20 10.18 -10.10 6.82
N ALA A 21 11.23 -10.73 7.34
CA ALA A 21 11.95 -10.26 8.52
C ALA A 21 13.43 -10.08 8.20
N VAL A 22 13.99 -8.97 8.66
CA VAL A 22 15.40 -8.59 8.48
C VAL A 22 16.06 -8.28 9.81
N LYS A 23 17.39 -8.31 9.88
CA LYS A 23 18.12 -7.89 11.07
C LYS A 23 18.10 -6.35 11.20
N ASP A 24 17.82 -5.86 12.40
CA ASP A 24 17.97 -4.46 12.77
C ASP A 24 19.44 -4.10 13.08
N ASP A 25 19.68 -2.88 13.57
CA ASP A 25 21.02 -2.40 13.94
C ASP A 25 21.65 -3.15 15.13
N LYS A 26 20.85 -3.93 15.88
CA LYS A 26 21.31 -4.78 16.98
C LYS A 26 21.55 -6.23 16.55
N GLY A 27 21.24 -6.55 15.29
CA GLY A 27 21.29 -7.92 14.76
C GLY A 27 20.08 -8.78 15.14
N GLU A 28 19.02 -8.19 15.67
CA GLU A 28 17.78 -8.88 16.01
C GLU A 28 16.80 -8.89 14.81
N PHE A 29 16.10 -10.01 14.61
CA PHE A 29 15.12 -10.08 13.54
C PHE A 29 13.88 -9.28 13.86
N VAL A 30 13.54 -8.35 12.97
CA VAL A 30 12.32 -7.55 12.99
C VAL A 30 11.46 -7.89 11.78
N ALA A 31 10.21 -8.26 12.02
CA ALA A 31 9.23 -8.45 10.96
C ALA A 31 8.82 -7.08 10.38
N LEU A 32 8.99 -6.93 9.08
CA LEU A 32 8.56 -5.72 8.37
C LEU A 32 7.06 -5.78 8.06
N SER A 33 6.40 -4.63 8.14
CA SER A 33 5.01 -4.52 7.67
C SER A 33 4.94 -4.63 6.14
N GLY A 34 3.76 -4.96 5.60
CA GLY A 34 3.55 -4.99 4.17
C GLY A 34 3.86 -3.66 3.48
N ASN A 35 3.57 -2.55 4.14
CA ASN A 35 3.93 -1.22 3.67
C ASN A 35 5.44 -1.01 3.62
N GLN A 36 6.19 -1.42 4.66
CA GLN A 36 7.64 -1.30 4.69
C GLN A 36 8.32 -2.12 3.60
N VAL A 37 7.89 -3.36 3.39
CA VAL A 37 8.39 -4.18 2.28
C VAL A 37 8.03 -3.56 0.94
N GLY A 38 6.78 -3.07 0.79
CA GLY A 38 6.32 -2.43 -0.44
C GLY A 38 7.17 -1.21 -0.84
N ILE A 39 7.48 -0.30 0.09
CA ILE A 39 8.32 0.87 -0.20
C ILE A 39 9.79 0.51 -0.45
N LEU A 40 10.32 -0.50 0.23
CA LEU A 40 11.67 -1.01 -0.01
C LEU A 40 11.80 -1.59 -1.42
N LEU A 41 10.84 -2.43 -1.83
CA LEU A 41 10.80 -2.99 -3.18
C LEU A 41 10.60 -1.90 -4.24
N LEU A 42 9.70 -0.95 -3.98
CA LEU A 42 9.45 0.17 -4.89
C LEU A 42 10.72 1.00 -5.10
N ASP A 43 11.37 1.41 -4.03
CA ASP A 43 12.63 2.17 -4.08
C ASP A 43 13.73 1.38 -4.79
N TYR A 44 13.88 0.09 -4.48
CA TYR A 44 14.86 -0.78 -5.10
C TYR A 44 14.63 -0.90 -6.62
N ILE A 45 13.40 -1.23 -7.04
CA ILE A 45 13.04 -1.39 -8.44
C ILE A 45 13.32 -0.11 -9.23
N LEU A 46 12.85 1.03 -8.73
CA LEU A 46 13.00 2.29 -9.43
C LEU A 46 14.47 2.75 -9.48
N THR A 47 15.23 2.52 -8.41
CA THR A 47 16.68 2.78 -8.37
C THR A 47 17.40 1.95 -9.44
N ARG A 48 17.16 0.63 -9.46
CA ARG A 48 17.82 -0.25 -10.43
C ARG A 48 17.46 0.09 -11.88
N LEU A 49 16.18 0.31 -12.15
CA LEU A 49 15.74 0.71 -13.50
C LEU A 49 16.37 2.04 -13.95
N LYS A 50 16.53 2.99 -13.03
CA LYS A 50 17.17 4.27 -13.33
C LYS A 50 18.67 4.13 -13.58
N GLU A 51 19.38 3.36 -12.74
CA GLU A 51 20.82 3.10 -12.89
C GLU A 51 21.14 2.38 -14.21
N GLU A 52 20.27 1.48 -14.64
CA GLU A 52 20.41 0.71 -15.87
C GLU A 52 19.90 1.47 -17.13
N ASN A 53 19.40 2.70 -16.97
CA ASN A 53 18.72 3.46 -18.02
C ASN A 53 17.53 2.71 -18.66
N ALA A 54 16.88 1.87 -17.89
CA ALA A 54 15.77 1.00 -18.29
C ALA A 54 14.40 1.45 -17.76
N LEU A 55 14.34 2.60 -17.06
CA LEU A 55 13.07 3.14 -16.55
C LEU A 55 12.22 3.67 -17.72
N PRO A 56 11.04 3.08 -17.98
CA PRO A 56 10.17 3.54 -19.06
C PRO A 56 9.72 4.98 -18.85
N ALA A 57 9.65 5.77 -19.91
CA ALA A 57 9.19 7.17 -19.84
C ALA A 57 7.73 7.29 -19.35
N ASN A 58 6.90 6.26 -19.60
CA ASN A 58 5.51 6.17 -19.15
C ASN A 58 5.34 5.15 -18.00
N ALA A 59 6.38 4.96 -17.18
CA ALA A 59 6.37 4.04 -16.05
C ALA A 59 5.22 4.36 -15.07
N ALA A 60 4.54 3.31 -14.61
CA ALA A 60 3.44 3.43 -13.66
C ALA A 60 3.53 2.39 -12.54
N VAL A 61 3.19 2.84 -11.35
CA VAL A 61 3.05 2.05 -10.12
C VAL A 61 1.60 2.10 -9.66
N VAL A 62 1.10 0.99 -9.13
CA VAL A 62 -0.28 0.89 -8.65
C VAL A 62 -0.29 0.43 -7.20
N LYS A 63 -1.11 1.07 -6.36
CA LYS A 63 -1.34 0.64 -4.97
C LYS A 63 -2.81 0.75 -4.61
N SER A 64 -3.25 0.05 -3.55
CA SER A 64 -4.56 0.35 -2.98
C SER A 64 -4.53 1.70 -2.25
N PHE A 65 -5.68 2.40 -2.17
CA PHE A 65 -5.75 3.71 -1.52
C PHE A 65 -5.49 3.65 0.01
N VAL A 66 -5.54 2.48 0.65
CA VAL A 66 -5.18 2.27 2.07
C VAL A 66 -3.71 1.90 2.27
N THR A 67 -2.98 1.65 1.19
CA THR A 67 -1.55 1.38 1.21
C THR A 67 -0.79 2.69 1.42
N THR A 68 0.37 2.64 2.06
CA THR A 68 1.14 3.80 2.53
C THR A 68 1.23 4.96 1.54
N GLY A 69 1.05 6.17 2.05
CA GLY A 69 1.22 7.41 1.29
C GLY A 69 2.65 7.68 0.85
N MET A 70 3.66 7.05 1.48
CA MET A 70 5.08 7.23 1.12
C MET A 70 5.38 6.85 -0.32
N ALA A 71 4.65 5.89 -0.90
CA ALA A 71 4.77 5.55 -2.31
C ALA A 71 4.63 6.75 -3.24
N LYS A 72 3.81 7.75 -2.87
CA LYS A 72 3.64 8.99 -3.64
C LYS A 72 4.92 9.81 -3.69
N ALA A 73 5.60 9.96 -2.56
CA ALA A 73 6.85 10.71 -2.49
C ALA A 73 7.96 10.01 -3.29
N ILE A 74 8.07 8.68 -3.15
CA ILE A 74 9.04 7.88 -3.91
C ILE A 74 8.77 8.01 -5.42
N CYS A 75 7.55 7.74 -5.87
CA CYS A 75 7.22 7.83 -7.30
C CYS A 75 7.47 9.23 -7.88
N ALA A 76 7.13 10.29 -7.14
CA ALA A 76 7.38 11.67 -7.56
C ALA A 76 8.87 11.96 -7.76
N ASP A 77 9.75 11.48 -6.88
CA ASP A 77 11.21 11.67 -6.97
C ASP A 77 11.82 10.98 -8.22
N PHE A 78 11.24 9.86 -8.63
CA PHE A 78 11.66 9.15 -9.84
C PHE A 78 10.92 9.60 -11.12
N GLY A 79 9.95 10.51 -11.04
CA GLY A 79 9.12 10.93 -12.16
C GLY A 79 8.17 9.84 -12.68
N VAL A 80 7.75 8.92 -11.81
CA VAL A 80 6.90 7.78 -12.14
C VAL A 80 5.45 8.07 -11.74
N ALA A 81 4.50 7.72 -12.61
CA ALA A 81 3.08 7.87 -12.32
C ALA A 81 2.63 6.88 -11.21
N LEU A 82 1.86 7.37 -10.24
CA LEU A 82 1.25 6.53 -9.21
C LEU A 82 -0.27 6.52 -9.36
N PHE A 83 -0.85 5.33 -9.42
CA PHE A 83 -2.29 5.11 -9.48
C PHE A 83 -2.79 4.46 -8.19
N GLU A 84 -3.92 4.97 -7.70
CA GLU A 84 -4.62 4.41 -6.55
C GLU A 84 -5.85 3.63 -7.02
N THR A 85 -6.07 2.46 -6.40
CA THR A 85 -7.22 1.60 -6.68
C THR A 85 -7.96 1.26 -5.39
N PRO A 86 -9.21 0.77 -5.48
CA PRO A 86 -9.83 0.11 -4.34
C PRO A 86 -8.99 -1.06 -3.84
N VAL A 87 -9.25 -1.47 -2.59
CA VAL A 87 -8.60 -2.65 -1.99
C VAL A 87 -9.00 -3.91 -2.73
N GLY A 88 -8.01 -4.68 -3.10
CA GLY A 88 -8.14 -5.94 -3.83
C GLY A 88 -7.30 -5.93 -5.09
N PHE A 89 -6.38 -6.88 -5.18
CA PHE A 89 -5.36 -6.92 -6.23
C PHE A 89 -5.95 -7.04 -7.64
N LYS A 90 -7.20 -7.50 -7.76
CA LYS A 90 -7.95 -7.53 -9.04
C LYS A 90 -7.99 -6.16 -9.74
N PHE A 91 -8.05 -5.06 -8.96
CA PHE A 91 -8.06 -3.71 -9.52
C PHE A 91 -6.67 -3.29 -10.03
N ILE A 92 -5.60 -3.78 -9.39
CA ILE A 92 -4.23 -3.65 -9.91
C ILE A 92 -4.10 -4.44 -11.21
N GLY A 93 -4.59 -5.70 -11.22
CA GLY A 93 -4.63 -6.54 -12.40
C GLY A 93 -5.44 -5.94 -13.56
N GLU A 94 -6.52 -5.22 -13.25
CA GLU A 94 -7.33 -4.49 -14.24
C GLU A 94 -6.52 -3.36 -14.90
N LYS A 95 -5.76 -2.58 -14.13
CA LYS A 95 -4.86 -1.54 -14.68
C LYS A 95 -3.78 -2.13 -15.58
N ILE A 96 -3.19 -3.25 -15.21
CA ILE A 96 -2.24 -3.95 -16.08
C ILE A 96 -2.90 -4.30 -17.42
N LYS A 97 -4.11 -4.87 -17.39
CA LYS A 97 -4.85 -5.26 -18.59
C LYS A 97 -5.20 -4.05 -19.47
N GLU A 98 -5.63 -2.95 -18.87
CA GLU A 98 -5.93 -1.70 -19.59
C GLU A 98 -4.68 -1.20 -20.33
N TRP A 99 -3.56 -1.09 -19.64
CA TRP A 99 -2.32 -0.56 -20.21
C TRP A 99 -1.65 -1.48 -21.25
N GLU A 100 -1.83 -2.79 -21.13
CA GLU A 100 -1.43 -3.72 -22.19
C GLU A 100 -2.27 -3.54 -23.46
N ALA A 101 -3.53 -3.13 -23.33
CA ALA A 101 -4.41 -2.94 -24.47
C ALA A 101 -4.20 -1.59 -25.18
N ASP A 102 -3.94 -0.51 -24.41
CA ASP A 102 -3.88 0.86 -24.95
C ASP A 102 -2.44 1.44 -25.02
N GLY A 103 -1.46 0.81 -24.38
CA GLY A 103 -0.08 1.27 -24.35
C GLY A 103 0.15 2.59 -23.61
N SER A 104 -0.85 3.09 -22.87
CA SER A 104 -0.78 4.38 -22.20
C SER A 104 0.28 4.44 -21.11
N HIS A 105 0.50 3.33 -20.40
CA HIS A 105 1.49 3.22 -19.34
C HIS A 105 2.22 1.87 -19.39
N THR A 106 3.42 1.85 -18.84
CA THR A 106 4.18 0.62 -18.59
C THR A 106 4.11 0.29 -17.10
N TYR A 107 3.44 -0.81 -16.76
CA TYR A 107 3.38 -1.30 -15.39
C TYR A 107 4.76 -1.69 -14.87
N VAL A 108 5.17 -1.12 -13.76
CA VAL A 108 6.47 -1.38 -13.13
C VAL A 108 6.32 -2.21 -11.87
N PHE A 109 5.40 -1.84 -10.98
CA PHE A 109 5.19 -2.50 -9.70
C PHE A 109 3.80 -2.20 -9.15
N GLY A 110 3.23 -3.16 -8.43
CA GLY A 110 1.99 -2.95 -7.68
C GLY A 110 2.03 -3.66 -6.34
N PHE A 111 1.40 -3.07 -5.32
CA PHE A 111 1.41 -3.65 -4.00
C PHE A 111 0.24 -3.19 -3.11
N GLU A 112 -0.04 -3.99 -2.10
CA GLU A 112 -1.00 -3.72 -1.05
C GLU A 112 -0.36 -3.88 0.34
N GLU A 113 -0.86 -3.14 1.32
CA GLU A 113 -0.40 -3.16 2.71
C GLU A 113 -0.48 -4.54 3.37
N SER A 114 -1.32 -5.40 2.82
CA SER A 114 -1.54 -6.78 3.29
C SER A 114 -0.50 -7.79 2.78
N CYS A 115 0.73 -7.33 2.52
CA CYS A 115 1.85 -8.15 2.06
C CYS A 115 1.67 -8.73 0.64
N GLY A 116 0.87 -8.10 -0.19
CA GLY A 116 0.66 -8.49 -1.59
C GLY A 116 1.49 -7.64 -2.53
N TYR A 117 2.29 -8.26 -3.40
CA TYR A 117 3.21 -7.59 -4.32
C TYR A 117 3.17 -8.28 -5.68
N LEU A 118 3.35 -7.50 -6.74
CA LEU A 118 3.54 -8.03 -8.09
C LEU A 118 4.53 -7.16 -8.88
N ARG A 119 5.49 -7.81 -9.51
CA ARG A 119 6.41 -7.25 -10.51
C ARG A 119 6.25 -8.02 -11.81
N GLY A 120 6.10 -7.30 -12.92
CA GLY A 120 5.83 -7.93 -14.22
C GLY A 120 4.34 -8.14 -14.49
N THR A 121 4.04 -8.65 -15.68
CA THR A 121 2.66 -8.78 -16.20
C THR A 121 2.25 -10.23 -16.47
N HIS A 122 3.03 -11.20 -15.97
CA HIS A 122 2.79 -12.63 -16.10
C HIS A 122 1.58 -13.12 -15.30
N ALA A 123 1.18 -12.37 -14.26
CA ALA A 123 0.02 -12.62 -13.41
C ALA A 123 -0.87 -11.38 -13.31
N ARG A 124 -2.08 -11.55 -12.77
CA ARG A 124 -3.05 -10.47 -12.51
C ARG A 124 -3.43 -10.40 -11.03
N ASP A 125 -2.72 -11.13 -10.22
CA ASP A 125 -2.83 -11.13 -8.76
C ASP A 125 -1.44 -11.09 -8.16
N LYS A 126 -1.36 -10.88 -6.85
CA LYS A 126 -0.14 -10.90 -6.05
C LYS A 126 0.57 -12.25 -6.19
N ASP A 127 1.89 -12.20 -6.18
CA ASP A 127 2.74 -13.36 -6.40
C ASP A 127 3.91 -13.36 -5.40
N ALA A 128 3.82 -14.21 -4.37
CA ALA A 128 4.85 -14.29 -3.34
C ALA A 128 6.13 -14.97 -3.85
N VAL A 129 6.07 -15.75 -4.91
CA VAL A 129 7.27 -16.36 -5.52
C VAL A 129 8.13 -15.29 -6.15
N VAL A 130 7.53 -14.45 -7.01
CA VAL A 130 8.22 -13.29 -7.61
C VAL A 130 8.65 -12.29 -6.55
N ALA A 131 7.81 -12.01 -5.55
CA ALA A 131 8.16 -11.13 -4.47
C ALA A 131 9.35 -11.65 -3.65
N SER A 132 9.41 -12.95 -3.37
CA SER A 132 10.54 -13.58 -2.65
C SER A 132 11.84 -13.47 -3.45
N MET A 133 11.79 -13.74 -4.76
CA MET A 133 12.94 -13.59 -5.65
C MET A 133 13.44 -12.15 -5.67
N LEU A 134 12.52 -11.19 -5.80
CA LEU A 134 12.83 -9.76 -5.83
C LEU A 134 13.40 -9.26 -4.49
N CYS A 135 12.84 -9.73 -3.36
CA CYS A 135 13.39 -9.44 -2.03
C CYS A 135 14.80 -10.02 -1.84
N ALA A 136 15.05 -11.25 -2.30
CA ALA A 136 16.38 -11.85 -2.22
C ALA A 136 17.39 -11.06 -3.06
N GLU A 137 17.02 -10.67 -4.27
CA GLU A 137 17.83 -9.81 -5.13
C GLU A 137 18.14 -8.46 -4.47
N MET A 138 17.14 -7.81 -3.89
CA MET A 138 17.29 -6.57 -3.14
C MET A 138 18.26 -6.72 -1.95
N VAL A 139 18.15 -7.80 -1.16
CA VAL A 139 19.07 -8.09 -0.04
C VAL A 139 20.49 -8.25 -0.55
N CYS A 140 20.69 -9.05 -1.60
CA CYS A 140 22.01 -9.26 -2.20
C CYS A 140 22.61 -7.95 -2.73
N TYR A 141 21.82 -7.12 -3.39
CA TYR A 141 22.26 -5.82 -3.89
C TYR A 141 22.71 -4.89 -2.76
N TYR A 142 21.90 -4.72 -1.71
CA TYR A 142 22.29 -3.86 -0.59
C TYR A 142 23.53 -4.40 0.14
N THR A 143 23.60 -5.71 0.35
CA THR A 143 24.80 -6.33 0.93
C THR A 143 26.04 -6.06 0.08
N TYR A 144 25.93 -6.20 -1.25
CA TYR A 144 27.04 -5.95 -2.18
C TYR A 144 27.56 -4.50 -2.10
N ILE A 145 26.68 -3.52 -1.92
CA ILE A 145 27.06 -2.11 -1.77
C ILE A 145 27.33 -1.70 -0.31
N GLY A 146 27.48 -2.67 0.60
CA GLY A 146 27.83 -2.42 2.01
C GLY A 146 26.69 -1.84 2.86
N LYS A 147 25.44 -2.07 2.47
CA LYS A 147 24.22 -1.62 3.20
C LYS A 147 23.43 -2.81 3.72
N THR A 148 22.56 -2.54 4.70
CA THR A 148 21.54 -3.47 5.16
C THR A 148 20.16 -3.02 4.67
N VAL A 149 19.20 -3.94 4.57
CA VAL A 149 17.80 -3.59 4.24
C VAL A 149 17.19 -2.68 5.30
N TRP A 150 17.47 -2.92 6.57
CA TRP A 150 17.06 -2.06 7.68
C TRP A 150 17.64 -0.64 7.57
N GLY A 151 18.95 -0.55 7.29
CA GLY A 151 19.61 0.74 7.03
C GLY A 151 18.99 1.47 5.85
N ARG A 152 18.65 0.75 4.75
CA ARG A 152 17.98 1.37 3.60
C ARG A 152 16.58 1.87 3.94
N LEU A 153 15.81 1.14 4.74
CA LEU A 153 14.50 1.61 5.22
C LEU A 153 14.63 2.93 5.98
N ASN A 154 15.64 3.04 6.86
CA ASN A 154 15.90 4.27 7.59
C ASN A 154 16.36 5.42 6.68
N GLU A 155 17.13 5.14 5.63
CA GLU A 155 17.47 6.15 4.61
C GLU A 155 16.23 6.65 3.85
N ILE A 156 15.28 5.76 3.51
CA ILE A 156 14.01 6.12 2.89
C ILE A 156 13.21 7.04 3.82
N TYR A 157 13.10 6.70 5.11
CA TYR A 157 12.44 7.55 6.09
C TYR A 157 13.14 8.90 6.27
N ALA A 158 14.46 8.93 6.30
CA ALA A 158 15.22 10.18 6.40
C ALA A 158 15.00 11.08 5.18
N LYS A 159 14.84 10.50 3.99
CA LYS A 159 14.67 11.24 2.75
C LYS A 159 13.24 11.76 2.54
N TYR A 160 12.23 10.92 2.83
CA TYR A 160 10.83 11.22 2.47
C TYR A 160 9.94 11.54 3.67
N GLY A 161 10.47 11.46 4.88
CA GLY A 161 9.73 11.58 6.13
C GLY A 161 9.33 10.22 6.72
N TYR A 162 9.21 10.16 8.05
CA TYR A 162 8.76 8.95 8.74
C TYR A 162 7.24 8.81 8.62
N VAL A 163 6.79 7.64 8.21
CA VAL A 163 5.37 7.28 8.16
C VAL A 163 5.14 6.05 9.03
N LEU A 164 4.13 6.12 9.88
CA LEU A 164 3.66 5.00 10.69
C LEU A 164 2.26 4.62 10.24
N ASP A 165 2.21 3.63 9.36
CA ASP A 165 0.94 3.06 8.91
C ASP A 165 0.50 1.94 9.87
N LYS A 166 -0.75 1.98 10.33
CA LYS A 166 -1.36 0.92 11.14
C LYS A 166 -2.74 0.55 10.61
N ASN A 167 -3.16 -0.65 10.92
CA ASN A 167 -4.53 -1.08 10.72
C ASN A 167 -5.05 -1.81 11.94
N GLU A 168 -6.34 -1.63 12.20
CA GLU A 168 -7.07 -2.33 13.24
C GLU A 168 -8.31 -2.99 12.67
N SER A 169 -8.80 -4.02 13.34
CA SER A 169 -10.00 -4.73 12.94
C SER A 169 -10.93 -4.89 14.12
N ILE A 170 -12.16 -4.41 13.97
CA ILE A 170 -13.23 -4.62 14.94
C ILE A 170 -14.09 -5.78 14.44
N GLN A 171 -14.11 -6.87 15.20
CA GLN A 171 -14.91 -8.06 14.88
C GLN A 171 -16.34 -7.86 15.37
N TYR A 172 -17.28 -8.09 14.49
CA TYR A 172 -18.71 -8.15 14.82
C TYR A 172 -19.15 -9.61 14.92
N SER A 173 -20.16 -9.90 15.75
CA SER A 173 -20.69 -11.23 15.95
C SER A 173 -22.22 -11.22 16.02
N GLY A 174 -22.86 -12.36 15.78
CA GLY A 174 -24.31 -12.51 15.80
C GLY A 174 -24.97 -12.33 14.43
N LEU A 175 -26.29 -12.55 14.40
CA LEU A 175 -27.09 -12.57 13.16
C LEU A 175 -27.13 -11.22 12.42
N ASN A 176 -26.95 -10.11 13.12
CA ASN A 176 -27.01 -8.76 12.56
C ASN A 176 -25.63 -8.15 12.29
N ALA A 177 -24.53 -8.88 12.51
CA ALA A 177 -23.16 -8.37 12.43
C ALA A 177 -22.87 -7.55 11.17
N MET A 178 -23.21 -8.06 10.00
CA MET A 178 -23.02 -7.38 8.73
C MET A 178 -23.84 -6.08 8.62
N LYS A 179 -25.07 -6.08 9.12
CA LYS A 179 -25.96 -4.91 9.12
C LYS A 179 -25.42 -3.80 10.04
N GLU A 180 -25.01 -4.17 11.25
CA GLU A 180 -24.46 -3.26 12.23
C GLU A 180 -23.14 -2.64 11.73
N MET A 181 -22.26 -3.45 11.18
CA MET A 181 -21.01 -3.00 10.60
C MET A 181 -21.22 -2.00 9.46
N ASN A 182 -22.14 -2.28 8.53
CA ASN A 182 -22.43 -1.36 7.43
C ASN A 182 -23.09 -0.07 7.93
N ALA A 183 -23.96 -0.14 8.94
CA ALA A 183 -24.58 1.03 9.54
C ALA A 183 -23.55 1.99 10.15
N VAL A 184 -22.46 1.48 10.73
CA VAL A 184 -21.36 2.32 11.23
C VAL A 184 -20.69 3.07 10.09
N VAL A 185 -20.36 2.39 8.98
CA VAL A 185 -19.74 3.05 7.83
C VAL A 185 -20.66 4.09 7.20
N ASP A 186 -21.96 3.80 7.10
CA ASP A 186 -22.95 4.73 6.57
C ASP A 186 -23.13 5.97 7.47
N ALA A 187 -23.11 5.78 8.80
CA ALA A 187 -23.10 6.89 9.75
C ALA A 187 -21.86 7.79 9.59
N LEU A 188 -20.68 7.19 9.45
CA LEU A 188 -19.41 7.93 9.25
C LEU A 188 -19.41 8.79 7.98
N LYS A 189 -20.13 8.41 6.92
CA LYS A 189 -20.25 9.21 5.70
C LYS A 189 -21.07 10.49 5.90
N THR A 190 -21.94 10.53 6.92
CA THR A 190 -22.88 11.63 7.18
C THR A 190 -22.46 12.51 8.33
N VAL A 191 -21.64 12.02 9.26
CA VAL A 191 -21.16 12.77 10.42
C VAL A 191 -20.09 13.76 9.99
N ASP A 192 -20.20 15.00 10.44
CA ASP A 192 -19.23 16.07 10.18
C ASP A 192 -18.08 16.00 11.21
N ILE A 193 -17.12 15.10 10.98
CA ILE A 193 -15.92 14.98 11.82
C ILE A 193 -14.92 16.04 11.40
N LYS A 194 -14.50 16.89 12.33
CA LYS A 194 -13.57 18.01 12.08
C LYS A 194 -12.11 17.64 12.32
N ALA A 195 -11.84 16.67 13.19
CA ALA A 195 -10.48 16.25 13.53
C ALA A 195 -10.46 14.82 14.09
N PHE A 196 -9.29 14.17 13.98
CA PHE A 196 -8.92 12.95 14.70
C PHE A 196 -7.72 13.29 15.59
N GLY A 197 -7.92 13.36 16.92
CA GLY A 197 -6.91 13.90 17.83
C GLY A 197 -6.54 15.33 17.42
N ASP A 198 -5.24 15.57 17.23
CA ASP A 198 -4.71 16.88 16.83
C ASP A 198 -4.71 17.11 15.31
N PHE A 199 -5.15 16.14 14.52
CA PHE A 199 -5.13 16.21 13.06
C PHE A 199 -6.48 16.68 12.52
N ALA A 200 -6.51 17.88 11.95
CA ALA A 200 -7.70 18.42 11.29
C ALA A 200 -8.06 17.61 10.04
N VAL A 201 -9.36 17.43 9.80
CA VAL A 201 -9.87 16.83 8.56
C VAL A 201 -9.86 17.89 7.46
N GLU A 202 -9.11 17.66 6.40
CA GLU A 202 -9.01 18.52 5.21
C GLU A 202 -10.02 18.14 4.14
N ALA A 203 -10.30 16.84 3.98
CA ALA A 203 -11.33 16.35 3.07
C ALA A 203 -11.86 14.98 3.51
N VAL A 204 -13.05 14.65 3.02
CA VAL A 204 -13.69 13.34 3.17
C VAL A 204 -13.97 12.76 1.80
N ARG A 205 -13.52 11.52 1.56
CA ARG A 205 -13.83 10.75 0.37
C ARG A 205 -14.90 9.71 0.72
N ASP A 206 -16.06 9.81 0.07
CA ASP A 206 -17.07 8.75 0.08
C ASP A 206 -16.99 7.96 -1.24
N TYR A 207 -16.34 6.81 -1.18
CA TYR A 207 -16.15 5.97 -2.37
C TYR A 207 -17.45 5.33 -2.87
N SER A 208 -18.49 5.23 -2.04
CA SER A 208 -19.80 4.72 -2.49
C SER A 208 -20.57 5.73 -3.34
N ALA A 209 -20.40 7.01 -3.02
CA ALA A 209 -20.99 8.13 -3.76
C ALA A 209 -20.08 8.62 -4.91
N ASP A 210 -18.80 8.20 -4.95
CA ASP A 210 -17.78 8.70 -5.90
C ASP A 210 -17.49 10.19 -5.72
N ILE A 211 -17.43 10.66 -4.48
CA ILE A 211 -17.20 12.08 -4.17
C ILE A 211 -16.07 12.28 -3.17
N ARG A 212 -15.31 13.36 -3.39
CA ARG A 212 -14.40 13.98 -2.42
C ARG A 212 -14.97 15.35 -2.02
N ARG A 213 -15.18 15.55 -0.72
CA ARG A 213 -15.65 16.83 -0.17
C ARG A 213 -14.55 17.43 0.69
N THR A 214 -14.08 18.61 0.34
CA THR A 214 -13.08 19.36 1.11
C THR A 214 -13.71 20.10 2.29
N ALA A 215 -12.91 20.50 3.28
CA ALA A 215 -13.37 21.21 4.48
C ALA A 215 -14.03 22.56 4.16
N ASP A 216 -13.66 23.21 3.04
CA ASP A 216 -14.28 24.44 2.53
C ASP A 216 -15.57 24.19 1.71
N GLY A 217 -15.99 22.92 1.59
CA GLY A 217 -17.26 22.52 0.96
C GLY A 217 -17.19 22.25 -0.54
N LYS A 218 -16.04 22.33 -1.19
CA LYS A 218 -15.88 21.93 -2.59
C LYS A 218 -16.13 20.43 -2.73
N VAL A 219 -16.87 20.03 -3.76
CA VAL A 219 -17.15 18.63 -4.09
C VAL A 219 -16.60 18.32 -5.46
N GLU A 220 -15.87 17.22 -5.57
CA GLU A 220 -15.27 16.73 -6.82
C GLU A 220 -15.39 15.21 -6.94
N PRO A 221 -15.45 14.64 -8.16
CA PRO A 221 -15.50 13.20 -8.35
C PRO A 221 -14.14 12.57 -8.03
N LEU A 222 -14.15 11.34 -7.48
CA LEU A 222 -12.94 10.54 -7.23
C LEU A 222 -12.47 9.82 -8.50
N ASN A 223 -13.41 9.45 -9.38
CA ASN A 223 -13.13 8.65 -10.58
C ASN A 223 -12.44 7.31 -10.27
N ILE A 224 -12.84 6.69 -9.18
CA ILE A 224 -12.35 5.38 -8.72
C ILE A 224 -13.55 4.42 -8.64
N PRO A 225 -13.40 3.13 -8.94
CA PRO A 225 -14.49 2.17 -8.81
C PRO A 225 -15.14 2.21 -7.42
N LYS A 226 -16.48 2.22 -7.41
CA LYS A 226 -17.25 2.37 -6.17
C LYS A 226 -17.03 1.21 -5.21
N CYS A 227 -16.86 1.54 -3.95
CA CYS A 227 -16.78 0.57 -2.85
C CYS A 227 -17.36 1.17 -1.56
N ASN A 228 -17.78 0.32 -0.62
CA ASN A 228 -18.28 0.80 0.67
C ASN A 228 -17.09 1.19 1.57
N CYS A 229 -16.70 2.44 1.54
CA CYS A 229 -15.55 2.96 2.26
C CYS A 229 -15.69 4.47 2.47
N VAL A 230 -15.26 4.94 3.63
CA VAL A 230 -15.05 6.36 3.93
C VAL A 230 -13.59 6.60 4.27
N TYR A 231 -13.02 7.67 3.73
CA TYR A 231 -11.62 8.02 3.90
C TYR A 231 -11.52 9.51 4.27
N TYR A 232 -10.88 9.80 5.36
CA TYR A 232 -10.63 11.16 5.85
C TYR A 232 -9.19 11.53 5.53
N GLU A 233 -9.01 12.56 4.72
CA GLU A 233 -7.70 13.19 4.51
C GLU A 233 -7.44 14.14 5.68
N LEU A 234 -6.30 13.98 6.31
CA LEU A 234 -5.93 14.74 7.50
C LEU A 234 -4.76 15.67 7.20
N ALA A 235 -4.66 16.71 8.00
CA ALA A 235 -3.53 17.64 7.95
C ALA A 235 -2.20 16.91 8.05
N GLY A 236 -1.21 17.39 7.28
CA GLY A 236 0.12 16.78 7.21
C GLY A 236 0.20 15.51 6.35
N GLY A 237 -0.83 15.21 5.54
CA GLY A 237 -0.85 14.04 4.65
C GLY A 237 -1.18 12.72 5.32
N SER A 238 -1.58 12.75 6.60
CA SER A 238 -2.12 11.59 7.32
C SER A 238 -3.53 11.25 6.87
N PHE A 239 -4.02 10.07 7.22
CA PHE A 239 -5.38 9.68 6.87
C PHE A 239 -6.00 8.74 7.90
N VAL A 240 -7.33 8.66 7.88
CA VAL A 240 -8.10 7.58 8.51
C VAL A 240 -9.05 7.01 7.46
N CYS A 241 -9.01 5.71 7.27
CA CYS A 241 -9.91 5.03 6.35
C CYS A 241 -10.68 3.93 7.08
N VAL A 242 -12.00 3.90 6.91
CA VAL A 242 -12.88 2.91 7.51
C VAL A 242 -13.66 2.20 6.43
N ARG A 243 -13.56 0.86 6.42
CA ARG A 243 -14.27 0.03 5.46
C ARG A 243 -14.70 -1.31 6.05
N PRO A 244 -15.84 -1.88 5.63
CA PRO A 244 -16.19 -3.25 5.95
C PRO A 244 -15.28 -4.24 5.21
N SER A 245 -15.01 -5.39 5.81
CA SER A 245 -14.47 -6.53 5.07
C SER A 245 -15.53 -7.09 4.13
N GLY A 246 -15.13 -7.52 2.93
CA GLY A 246 -16.06 -8.12 1.96
C GLY A 246 -16.44 -9.58 2.27
N THR A 247 -15.64 -10.26 3.09
CA THR A 247 -15.79 -11.72 3.32
C THR A 247 -16.09 -12.10 4.76
N GLU A 248 -15.81 -11.20 5.70
CA GLU A 248 -15.94 -11.46 7.13
C GLU A 248 -16.66 -10.29 7.82
N PRO A 249 -17.38 -10.51 8.92
CA PRO A 249 -18.01 -9.43 9.69
C PRO A 249 -16.96 -8.65 10.50
N LYS A 250 -16.07 -7.99 9.80
CA LYS A 250 -14.99 -7.17 10.35
C LYS A 250 -15.02 -5.76 9.78
N LEU A 251 -14.97 -4.75 10.61
CA LEU A 251 -14.69 -3.38 10.23
C LEU A 251 -13.18 -3.17 10.30
N LYS A 252 -12.58 -2.72 9.22
CA LYS A 252 -11.17 -2.40 9.15
C LYS A 252 -10.97 -0.90 9.20
N ILE A 253 -10.05 -0.46 10.03
CA ILE A 253 -9.62 0.93 10.20
C ILE A 253 -8.15 0.99 9.85
N TYR A 254 -7.80 1.89 8.96
CA TYR A 254 -6.42 2.16 8.53
C TYR A 254 -6.07 3.61 8.88
N TYR A 255 -4.88 3.83 9.36
CA TYR A 255 -4.38 5.15 9.74
C TYR A 255 -2.86 5.20 9.81
#